data_cbd14702a41ecee6e4aa9cdface62ff3
#
_entry.id   cbd14702a41ecee6e4aa9cdface62ff3
#
_cell.length_a   1.000
_cell.length_b   1.000
_cell.length_c   1.000
_cell.angle_alpha   90.00
_cell.angle_beta   90.00
_cell.angle_gamma   90.00
#
_symmetry.space_group_name_H-M   'P 1'
#
loop_
_entity.id
_entity.type
_entity.pdbx_description
1 polymer ?
#
loop_
_entity_poly.entity_id
_entity_poly.type
_entity_poly.pdbx_seq_one_letter_code
_entity_poly.pdbx_strand_id
1 'polypeptide(L)' 'MESIGLIEVDMFPEEINSLGHPEVLRFRDVLEDVALEYHCRLTYFDIKNGTVIFSFDSDKLMADILKILKTDDRNQS' A
#
# COMPACT_ATOMS: atom_id res chain seq x y z
N MET A 1 7.86 9.11 -17.61
CA MET A 1 7.72 8.99 -17.16
C MET A 1 7.42 8.52 -16.51
N GLU A 2 7.21 8.12 -16.11
CA GLU A 2 7.05 7.68 -15.53
C GLU A 2 6.82 7.39 -14.70
N SER A 3 6.43 7.54 -14.73
CA SER A 3 6.62 7.24 -13.62
C SER A 3 5.84 6.49 -12.82
N ILE A 4 6.28 5.72 -12.09
CA ILE A 4 5.61 4.92 -11.22
C ILE A 4 5.41 5.62 -9.96
N GLY A 5 4.23 5.81 -9.53
CA GLY A 5 4.00 6.48 -8.27
C GLY A 5 4.16 5.53 -7.12
N LEU A 6 4.27 6.10 -5.95
CA LEU A 6 4.22 5.34 -4.71
C LEU A 6 2.90 5.67 -4.03
N ILE A 7 2.32 4.69 -3.37
CA ILE A 7 1.09 4.92 -2.63
C ILE A 7 1.45 5.03 -1.16
N GLU A 8 0.96 6.07 -0.50
CA GLU A 8 1.23 6.30 0.92
C GLU A 8 -0.08 6.31 1.67
N VAL A 9 -0.17 5.51 2.70
CA VAL A 9 -1.39 5.38 3.48
C VAL A 9 -1.06 5.37 4.96
N ASP A 10 -1.75 6.18 5.74
CA ASP A 10 -1.60 6.16 7.20
C ASP A 10 -2.40 4.98 7.71
N MET A 11 -1.72 3.88 7.96
CA MET A 11 -2.39 2.65 8.36
C MET A 11 -2.28 2.35 9.84
N PHE A 12 -1.23 2.82 10.47
CA PHE A 12 -0.91 2.44 11.83
C PHE A 12 -0.61 3.66 12.69
N PRO A 13 -0.58 3.48 14.02
CA PRO A 13 -0.16 4.58 14.90
C PRO A 13 1.28 4.98 14.59
N GLU A 14 1.61 6.20 14.90
CA GLU A 14 2.92 6.76 14.61
C GLU A 14 4.08 5.96 15.16
N GLU A 15 3.87 5.33 16.29
CA GLU A 15 4.96 4.60 16.93
C GLU A 15 5.33 3.34 16.17
N ILE A 16 4.50 2.89 15.23
CA ILE A 16 4.84 1.72 14.44
C ILE A 16 5.70 2.17 13.29
N ASN A 17 6.98 1.83 13.38
CA ASN A 17 7.96 2.34 12.45
C ASN A 17 8.99 1.30 12.08
N SER A 18 8.60 0.03 12.13
CA SER A 18 9.52 -1.06 11.86
C SER A 18 8.89 -2.05 10.90
N LEU A 19 9.64 -2.42 9.88
CA LEU A 19 9.16 -3.40 8.92
C LEU A 19 8.99 -4.78 9.55
N GLY A 20 9.60 -5.01 10.70
CA GLY A 20 9.48 -6.29 11.38
C GLY A 20 8.30 -6.37 12.33
N HIS A 21 7.56 -5.30 12.49
CA HIS A 21 6.42 -5.32 13.39
C HIS A 21 5.36 -6.30 12.87
N PRO A 22 4.78 -7.13 13.74
CA PRO A 22 3.81 -8.14 13.29
C PRO A 22 2.66 -7.60 12.48
N GLU A 23 2.14 -6.43 12.85
CA GLU A 23 1.03 -5.84 12.12
C GLU A 23 1.47 -5.42 10.73
N VAL A 24 2.69 -4.92 10.61
CA VAL A 24 3.21 -4.48 9.32
C VAL A 24 3.44 -5.69 8.42
N LEU A 25 3.96 -6.77 8.99
CA LEU A 25 4.19 -7.98 8.21
C LEU A 25 2.88 -8.55 7.70
N ARG A 26 1.85 -8.48 8.51
CA ARG A 26 0.54 -8.98 8.12
C ARG A 26 -0.02 -8.16 6.95
N PHE A 27 0.13 -6.86 7.03
CA PHE A 27 -0.34 -6.00 5.95
C PHE A 27 0.43 -6.27 4.67
N ARG A 28 1.73 -6.48 4.78
CA ARG A 28 2.54 -6.79 3.64
C ARG A 28 2.09 -8.09 2.97
N ASP A 29 1.75 -9.10 3.78
CA ASP A 29 1.25 -10.35 3.25
C ASP A 29 -0.01 -10.14 2.42
N VAL A 30 -0.90 -9.29 2.91
CA VAL A 30 -2.11 -8.98 2.18
C VAL A 30 -1.79 -8.35 0.83
N LEU A 31 -0.83 -7.44 0.82
CA LEU A 31 -0.45 -6.79 -0.43
C LEU A 31 0.15 -7.79 -1.41
N GLU A 32 0.92 -8.74 -0.89
CA GLU A 32 1.53 -9.74 -1.76
C GLU A 32 0.48 -10.67 -2.33
N ASP A 33 -0.54 -11.00 -1.55
CA ASP A 33 -1.64 -11.81 -2.05
C ASP A 33 -2.39 -11.09 -3.17
N VAL A 34 -2.62 -9.81 -2.98
CA VAL A 34 -3.29 -9.01 -3.99
C VAL A 34 -2.44 -8.97 -5.27
N ALA A 35 -1.13 -8.84 -5.11
CA ALA A 35 -0.25 -8.84 -6.27
C ALA A 35 -0.37 -10.12 -7.06
N LEU A 36 -0.46 -11.25 -6.36
CA LEU A 36 -0.62 -12.52 -7.04
C LEU A 36 -1.90 -12.57 -7.84
N GLU A 37 -2.97 -12.02 -7.29
CA GLU A 37 -4.24 -12.02 -7.98
C GLU A 37 -4.20 -11.20 -9.26
N TYR A 38 -3.39 -10.15 -9.26
CA TYR A 38 -3.26 -9.30 -10.42
C TYR A 38 -2.09 -9.71 -11.31
N HIS A 39 -1.45 -10.84 -10.98
CA HIS A 39 -0.31 -11.34 -11.76
C HIS A 39 0.80 -10.31 -11.83
N CYS A 40 1.08 -9.67 -10.71
CA CYS A 40 2.12 -8.66 -10.66
C CYS A 40 2.91 -8.82 -9.37
N ARG A 41 3.77 -7.86 -9.07
CA ARG A 41 4.63 -7.94 -7.91
C ARG A 41 4.60 -6.67 -7.10
N LEU A 42 4.75 -6.86 -5.79
CA LEU A 42 4.96 -5.74 -4.88
C LEU A 42 6.42 -5.33 -5.04
N THR A 43 6.65 -4.17 -5.61
CA THR A 43 8.02 -3.74 -5.95
C THR A 43 8.66 -2.87 -4.90
N TYR A 44 7.87 -2.28 -4.02
CA TYR A 44 8.39 -1.44 -2.96
C TYR A 44 7.48 -1.51 -1.75
N PHE A 45 8.08 -1.55 -0.57
CA PHE A 45 7.30 -1.56 0.66
C PHE A 45 8.15 -1.00 1.79
N ASP A 46 7.63 0.00 2.46
CA ASP A 46 8.34 0.62 3.56
C ASP A 46 7.33 1.16 4.55
N ILE A 47 7.80 1.54 5.72
CA ILE A 47 6.94 2.14 6.72
C ILE A 47 7.70 3.27 7.40
N LYS A 48 6.97 4.34 7.71
CA LYS A 48 7.57 5.49 8.34
C LYS A 48 6.55 6.13 9.24
N ASN A 49 6.75 6.02 10.54
CA ASN A 49 5.85 6.63 11.53
C ASN A 49 4.40 6.29 11.25
N GLY A 50 4.13 5.01 11.02
CA GLY A 50 2.77 4.55 10.82
C GLY A 50 2.25 4.68 9.41
N THR A 51 2.98 5.37 8.55
CA THR A 51 2.58 5.52 7.16
C THR A 51 3.25 4.43 6.32
N VAL A 52 2.45 3.67 5.61
CA VAL A 52 2.97 2.63 4.74
C VAL A 52 3.15 3.20 3.35
N ILE A 53 4.29 2.91 2.74
CA ILE A 53 4.59 3.37 1.39
C ILE A 53 4.85 2.15 0.55
N PHE A 54 4.12 1.99 -0.53
CA PHE A 54 4.27 0.78 -1.34
C PHE A 54 3.96 1.05 -2.80
N SER A 55 4.36 0.09 -3.62
CA SER A 55 4.14 0.18 -5.06
C SER A 55 4.07 -1.21 -5.66
N PHE A 56 3.36 -1.31 -6.76
CA PHE A 56 3.27 -2.56 -7.54
C PHE A 56 3.70 -2.26 -8.97
N ASP A 57 4.10 -3.30 -9.68
CA ASP A 57 4.47 -3.11 -11.08
C ASP A 57 3.28 -3.32 -12.01
N SER A 58 2.08 -3.01 -11.53
CA SER A 58 0.88 -3.07 -12.34
C SER A 58 0.14 -1.74 -12.23
N ASP A 59 0.02 -1.05 -13.34
CA ASP A 59 -0.70 0.22 -13.36
C ASP A 59 -2.15 0.03 -13.00
N LYS A 60 -2.72 -1.08 -13.45
CA LYS A 60 -4.11 -1.35 -13.16
C LYS A 60 -4.35 -1.51 -11.68
N LEU A 61 -3.51 -2.28 -11.01
CA LEU A 61 -3.66 -2.47 -9.59
C LEU A 61 -3.46 -1.17 -8.84
N MET A 62 -2.46 -0.39 -9.22
CA MET A 62 -2.22 0.89 -8.58
C MET A 62 -3.42 1.80 -8.72
N ALA A 63 -4.00 1.84 -9.91
CA ALA A 63 -5.17 2.68 -10.15
C ALA A 63 -6.36 2.20 -9.32
N ASP A 64 -6.55 0.89 -9.23
CA ASP A 64 -7.67 0.35 -8.47
C ASP A 64 -7.54 0.69 -6.99
N ILE A 65 -6.32 0.59 -6.46
CA ILE A 65 -6.10 0.90 -5.06
C ILE A 65 -6.36 2.38 -4.79
N LEU A 66 -5.85 3.24 -5.64
CA LEU A 66 -6.07 4.67 -5.46
C LEU A 66 -7.55 5.01 -5.54
N LYS A 67 -8.28 4.31 -6.38
CA LYS A 67 -9.70 4.51 -6.50
C LYS A 67 -10.42 4.17 -5.21
N ILE A 68 -10.04 3.05 -4.62
CA ILE A 68 -10.64 2.61 -3.36
C ILE A 68 -10.36 3.62 -2.26
N LEU A 69 -9.13 4.09 -2.18
CA LEU A 69 -8.75 5.05 -1.15
C LEU A 69 -9.51 6.35 -1.32
N LYS A 70 -9.68 6.79 -2.54
CA LYS A 70 -10.42 8.00 -2.79
C LYS A 70 -11.88 7.87 -2.46
N THR A 71 -12.44 6.72 -2.79
CA THR A 71 -13.84 6.48 -2.48
C THR A 71 -14.07 6.54 -0.99
N ASP A 72 -13.17 5.95 -0.25
CA ASP A 72 -13.22 5.97 1.18
C ASP A 72 -13.24 7.38 1.70
N ASP A 73 -12.35 8.17 1.15
CA ASP A 73 -12.22 9.54 1.53
C ASP A 73 -13.51 10.30 1.27
N ARG A 74 -14.11 10.06 0.14
CA ARG A 74 -15.33 10.72 -0.19
C ARG A 74 -16.47 10.36 0.71
N ASN A 75 -16.46 9.18 1.19
CA ASN A 75 -17.50 8.73 2.08
C ASN A 75 -17.58 9.53 3.33
N GLN A 76 -16.51 10.15 3.68
CA GLN A 76 -16.47 10.92 4.87
C GLN A 76 -17.33 12.16 4.78
N SER A 77 -17.51 12.66 3.64
CA SER A 77 -18.23 13.92 3.55
C SER A 77 -19.73 13.81 3.42
#